data_f343b1dc19eddc44528cbf112978285b
#
_entry.id   f343b1dc19eddc44528cbf112978285b
#
_cell.length_a   1.000
_cell.length_b   1.000
_cell.length_c   1.000
_cell.angle_alpha   90.00
_cell.angle_beta   90.00
_cell.angle_gamma   90.00
#
_symmetry.space_group_name_H-M   'P 1'
#
loop_
_entity.id
_entity.type
_entity.pdbx_description
1 polymer ?
#
loop_
_entity_poly.entity_id
_entity_poly.type
_entity_poly.pdbx_seq_one_letter_code
_entity_poly.pdbx_strand_id
1 'polypeptide(L)'
;MAQTVLQQVLILAAMMMLGFLLGKLGKVDRKGADLLSMLLLDVFFPCNILAAASGDFGDMPFSQVIKIALAYMSCFILFTLLAKPIAKLLRLNEDDSLVFTRSVAYPNNGFVGIPLCTAVFGTEGTVLGSLSVPCATLYMFLFIMQSFRREKDHNLKQQLKSMLTPMNISAVLMIIMLATGWKFTGAPLQFLSSLANCVLPTSMIIIGCLLSGSPLIDVLKKPILYFITLLRGVVMPLIAAVILRFTGWNRTVCLCIVMVLGCSVATVISIFGVRYDRSPEMASKSVLQSNLLLPVTMPLMMLIAERIL
;
A
#
# COMPACT_ATOMS: atom_id res chain seq x y z
N MET A 1 4.06 -15.88 -15.55
CA MET A 1 3.72 -14.83 -14.57
C MET A 1 4.96 -14.10 -14.02
N ALA A 2 6.00 -14.78 -13.53
CA ALA A 2 7.22 -14.13 -13.01
C ALA A 2 7.89 -13.14 -13.97
N GLN A 3 7.99 -13.48 -15.26
CA GLN A 3 8.54 -12.60 -16.28
C GLN A 3 7.66 -11.35 -16.48
N THR A 4 6.34 -11.50 -16.45
CA THR A 4 5.40 -10.37 -16.53
C THR A 4 5.53 -9.46 -15.29
N VAL A 5 5.62 -10.04 -14.08
CA VAL A 5 5.84 -9.28 -12.85
C VAL A 5 7.16 -8.52 -12.91
N LEU A 6 8.25 -9.17 -13.32
CA LEU A 6 9.56 -8.53 -13.47
C LEU A 6 9.50 -7.36 -14.47
N GLN A 7 8.88 -7.57 -15.64
CA GLN A 7 8.72 -6.52 -16.63
C GLN A 7 7.92 -5.33 -16.10
N GLN A 8 6.79 -5.57 -15.42
CA GLN A 8 5.98 -4.51 -14.82
C GLN A 8 6.76 -3.75 -13.72
N VAL A 9 7.48 -4.47 -12.86
CA VAL A 9 8.29 -3.84 -11.83
C VAL A 9 9.42 -2.99 -12.41
N LEU A 10 10.06 -3.41 -13.53
CA LEU A 10 11.06 -2.61 -14.22
C LEU A 10 10.46 -1.33 -14.82
N ILE A 11 9.26 -1.41 -15.40
CA ILE A 11 8.52 -0.24 -15.89
C ILE A 11 8.22 0.73 -14.73
N LEU A 12 7.74 0.23 -13.60
CA LEU A 12 7.50 1.05 -12.41
C LEU A 12 8.79 1.68 -11.87
N ALA A 13 9.89 0.91 -11.85
CA ALA A 13 11.19 1.43 -11.44
C ALA A 13 11.70 2.53 -12.38
N ALA A 14 11.48 2.40 -13.70
CA ALA A 14 11.81 3.43 -14.67
C ALA A 14 11.00 4.73 -14.45
N MET A 15 9.69 4.62 -14.20
CA MET A 15 8.84 5.77 -13.85
C MET A 15 9.28 6.42 -12.53
N MET A 16 9.65 5.62 -11.54
CA MET A 16 10.18 6.12 -10.26
C MET A 16 11.53 6.82 -10.45
N MET A 17 12.41 6.29 -11.32
CA MET A 17 13.67 6.94 -11.69
C MET A 17 13.44 8.27 -12.39
N LEU A 18 12.45 8.37 -13.29
CA LEU A 18 12.04 9.64 -13.88
C LEU A 18 11.63 10.66 -12.81
N GLY A 19 10.80 10.27 -11.86
CA GLY A 19 10.42 11.11 -10.72
C GLY A 19 11.63 11.56 -9.89
N PHE A 20 12.58 10.64 -9.63
CA PHE A 20 13.83 10.95 -8.93
C PHE A 20 14.67 12.00 -9.67
N LEU A 21 14.81 11.87 -10.98
CA LEU A 21 15.51 12.84 -11.81
C LEU A 21 14.82 14.21 -11.82
N LEU A 22 13.49 14.25 -11.96
CA LEU A 22 12.71 15.50 -11.90
C LEU A 22 12.90 16.22 -10.55
N GLY A 23 12.90 15.47 -9.44
CA GLY A 23 13.18 16.02 -8.12
C GLY A 23 14.62 16.53 -7.98
N LYS A 24 15.63 15.75 -8.43
CA LYS A 24 17.05 16.17 -8.40
C LYS A 24 17.34 17.42 -9.26
N LEU A 25 16.65 17.54 -10.38
CA LEU A 25 16.75 18.71 -11.27
C LEU A 25 15.96 19.93 -10.75
N GLY A 26 15.28 19.82 -9.60
CA GLY A 26 14.47 20.89 -9.02
C GLY A 26 13.23 21.24 -9.85
N LYS A 27 12.82 20.38 -10.83
CA LYS A 27 11.62 20.59 -11.64
C LYS A 27 10.34 20.30 -10.88
N VAL A 28 10.39 19.36 -9.93
CA VAL A 28 9.32 19.05 -8.98
C VAL A 28 9.89 19.15 -7.58
N ASP A 29 9.52 20.20 -6.89
CA ASP A 29 9.86 20.42 -5.48
C ASP A 29 8.88 19.68 -4.55
N ARG A 30 9.04 19.83 -3.24
CA ARG A 30 8.17 19.19 -2.26
C ARG A 30 6.72 19.63 -2.39
N LYS A 31 6.46 20.92 -2.69
CA LYS A 31 5.10 21.43 -2.89
C LYS A 31 4.44 20.81 -4.13
N GLY A 32 5.21 20.66 -5.20
CA GLY A 32 4.76 19.96 -6.42
C GLY A 32 4.43 18.51 -6.16
N ALA A 33 5.25 17.77 -5.39
CA ALA A 33 4.98 16.39 -5.00
C ALA A 33 3.74 16.29 -4.10
N ASP A 34 3.51 17.23 -3.18
CA ASP A 34 2.33 17.29 -2.32
C ASP A 34 1.05 17.55 -3.14
N LEU A 35 1.09 18.45 -4.14
CA LEU A 35 -0.02 18.71 -5.06
C LEU A 35 -0.35 17.48 -5.90
N LEU A 36 0.64 16.82 -6.47
CA LEU A 36 0.44 15.57 -7.21
C LEU A 36 -0.16 14.47 -6.32
N SER A 37 0.29 14.39 -5.06
CA SER A 37 -0.25 13.43 -4.09
C SER A 37 -1.73 13.70 -3.78
N MET A 38 -2.12 14.97 -3.64
CA MET A 38 -3.51 15.36 -3.44
C MET A 38 -4.36 14.97 -4.65
N LEU A 39 -3.95 15.31 -5.87
CA LEU A 39 -4.67 14.92 -7.10
C LEU A 39 -4.77 13.40 -7.23
N LEU A 40 -3.71 12.68 -6.91
CA LEU A 40 -3.70 11.23 -6.94
C LEU A 40 -4.74 10.63 -5.98
N LEU A 41 -4.74 11.08 -4.72
CA LEU A 41 -5.58 10.50 -3.66
C LEU A 41 -7.05 10.96 -3.74
N ASP A 42 -7.28 12.21 -4.14
CA ASP A 42 -8.62 12.80 -4.09
C ASP A 42 -9.37 12.74 -5.43
N VAL A 43 -8.65 12.52 -6.55
CA VAL A 43 -9.25 12.48 -7.88
C VAL A 43 -8.96 11.16 -8.62
N PHE A 44 -7.67 10.85 -8.86
CA PHE A 44 -7.31 9.74 -9.74
C PHE A 44 -7.64 8.38 -9.15
N PHE A 45 -7.36 8.14 -7.85
CA PHE A 45 -7.72 6.88 -7.18
C PHE A 45 -9.23 6.64 -7.09
N PRO A 46 -10.06 7.60 -6.66
CA PRO A 46 -11.52 7.44 -6.73
C PRO A 46 -12.00 7.03 -8.11
N CYS A 47 -11.53 7.70 -9.15
CA CYS A 47 -11.87 7.36 -10.54
C CYS A 47 -11.40 5.96 -10.94
N ASN A 48 -10.17 5.57 -10.54
CA ASN A 48 -9.63 4.23 -10.82
C ASN A 48 -10.45 3.12 -10.15
N ILE A 49 -10.81 3.30 -8.88
CA ILE A 49 -11.61 2.34 -8.12
C ILE A 49 -13.00 2.16 -8.74
N LEU A 50 -13.66 3.27 -9.08
CA LEU A 50 -15.01 3.24 -9.68
C LEU A 50 -15.01 2.73 -11.12
N ALA A 51 -13.99 3.08 -11.92
CA ALA A 51 -13.82 2.55 -13.26
C ALA A 51 -13.59 1.03 -13.22
N ALA A 52 -12.72 0.55 -12.30
CA ALA A 52 -12.45 -0.86 -12.12
C ALA A 52 -13.70 -1.64 -11.70
N ALA A 53 -14.48 -1.10 -10.75
CA ALA A 53 -15.75 -1.70 -10.32
C ALA A 53 -16.81 -1.80 -11.43
N SER A 54 -16.68 -0.97 -12.49
CA SER A 54 -17.56 -0.99 -13.66
C SER A 54 -17.07 -1.92 -14.76
N GLY A 55 -15.84 -2.44 -14.66
CA GLY A 55 -15.25 -3.37 -15.61
C GLY A 55 -15.86 -4.78 -15.51
N ASP A 56 -15.40 -5.64 -16.43
CA ASP A 56 -15.74 -7.05 -16.40
C ASP A 56 -14.57 -7.82 -15.75
N PHE A 57 -14.79 -8.32 -14.53
CA PHE A 57 -13.81 -9.07 -13.75
C PHE A 57 -14.38 -10.41 -13.22
N GLY A 58 -15.43 -10.91 -13.91
CA GLY A 58 -16.11 -12.15 -13.57
C GLY A 58 -17.14 -12.01 -12.44
N ASP A 59 -17.93 -13.05 -12.23
CA ASP A 59 -18.96 -13.10 -11.20
C ASP A 59 -18.33 -13.38 -9.83
N MET A 60 -17.83 -12.32 -9.16
CA MET A 60 -17.33 -12.47 -7.79
C MET A 60 -18.51 -12.37 -6.81
N PRO A 61 -18.87 -13.45 -6.09
CA PRO A 61 -19.95 -13.37 -5.13
C PRO A 61 -19.60 -12.43 -3.98
N PHE A 62 -20.58 -11.66 -3.51
CA PHE A 62 -20.39 -10.65 -2.45
C PHE A 62 -19.77 -11.26 -1.18
N SER A 63 -20.08 -12.54 -0.88
CA SER A 63 -19.45 -13.28 0.22
C SER A 63 -17.93 -13.37 0.08
N GLN A 64 -17.40 -13.45 -1.15
CA GLN A 64 -15.96 -13.48 -1.41
C GLN A 64 -15.32 -12.10 -1.20
N VAL A 65 -16.01 -11.03 -1.57
CA VAL A 65 -15.58 -9.64 -1.27
C VAL A 65 -15.33 -9.46 0.22
N ILE A 66 -16.30 -9.89 1.05
CA ILE A 66 -16.18 -9.82 2.51
C ILE A 66 -15.01 -10.68 3.01
N LYS A 67 -14.87 -11.92 2.52
CA LYS A 67 -13.77 -12.81 2.91
C LYS A 67 -12.40 -12.21 2.59
N ILE A 68 -12.23 -11.58 1.43
CA ILE A 68 -10.99 -10.92 1.02
C ILE A 68 -10.69 -9.72 1.94
N ALA A 69 -11.69 -8.89 2.24
CA ALA A 69 -11.53 -7.78 3.16
C ALA A 69 -11.11 -8.25 4.57
N LEU A 70 -11.74 -9.32 5.07
CA LEU A 70 -11.37 -9.94 6.34
C LEU A 70 -9.95 -10.52 6.31
N ALA A 71 -9.51 -11.10 5.19
CA ALA A 71 -8.15 -11.59 5.02
C ALA A 71 -7.12 -10.46 5.12
N TYR A 72 -7.35 -9.30 4.47
CA TYR A 72 -6.47 -8.14 4.62
C TYR A 72 -6.38 -7.67 6.07
N MET A 73 -7.52 -7.51 6.74
CA MET A 73 -7.56 -7.08 8.15
C MET A 73 -6.83 -8.07 9.06
N SER A 74 -7.09 -9.38 8.88
CA SER A 74 -6.45 -10.43 9.67
C SER A 74 -4.94 -10.46 9.47
N CYS A 75 -4.44 -10.24 8.23
CA CYS A 75 -3.03 -10.15 7.95
C CYS A 75 -2.37 -8.92 8.61
N PHE A 76 -3.01 -7.75 8.62
CA PHE A 76 -2.47 -6.56 9.31
C PHE A 76 -2.33 -6.79 10.81
N ILE A 77 -3.34 -7.43 11.42
CA ILE A 77 -3.31 -7.81 12.85
C ILE A 77 -2.22 -8.85 13.09
N LEU A 78 -2.18 -9.93 12.31
CA LEU A 78 -1.19 -10.99 12.42
C LEU A 78 0.25 -10.44 12.32
N PHE A 79 0.52 -9.59 11.32
CA PHE A 79 1.85 -9.00 11.13
C PHE A 79 2.26 -8.12 12.32
N THR A 80 1.29 -7.39 12.91
CA THR A 80 1.53 -6.66 14.17
C THR A 80 1.90 -7.60 15.31
N LEU A 81 1.16 -8.69 15.46
CA LEU A 81 1.40 -9.66 16.53
C LEU A 81 2.75 -10.37 16.38
N LEU A 82 3.15 -10.69 15.14
CA LEU A 82 4.44 -11.31 14.85
C LEU A 82 5.61 -10.31 14.99
N ALA A 83 5.41 -9.05 14.61
CA ALA A 83 6.47 -8.03 14.70
C ALA A 83 6.81 -7.61 16.14
N LYS A 84 5.83 -7.62 17.06
CA LYS A 84 6.04 -7.25 18.48
C LYS A 84 7.12 -8.08 19.19
N PRO A 85 7.08 -9.42 19.18
CA PRO A 85 8.13 -10.23 19.83
C PRO A 85 9.49 -10.05 19.16
N ILE A 86 9.53 -9.82 17.84
CA ILE A 86 10.77 -9.55 17.12
C ILE A 86 11.40 -8.24 17.59
N ALA A 87 10.60 -7.17 17.72
CA ALA A 87 11.07 -5.89 18.25
C ALA A 87 11.63 -6.02 19.68
N LYS A 88 10.97 -6.83 20.51
CA LYS A 88 11.44 -7.13 21.88
C LYS A 88 12.76 -7.93 21.86
N LEU A 89 12.90 -8.90 20.99
CA LEU A 89 14.13 -9.69 20.82
C LEU A 89 15.31 -8.81 20.37
N LEU A 90 15.05 -7.82 19.52
CA LEU A 90 16.03 -6.83 19.06
C LEU A 90 16.34 -5.77 20.13
N ARG A 91 15.70 -5.84 21.29
CA ARG A 91 15.87 -4.90 22.43
C ARG A 91 15.72 -3.43 22.03
N LEU A 92 14.78 -3.16 21.11
CA LEU A 92 14.47 -1.79 20.69
C LEU A 92 13.84 -1.01 21.84
N ASN A 93 14.15 0.28 21.94
CA ASN A 93 13.43 1.17 22.85
C ASN A 93 11.94 1.29 22.46
N GLU A 94 11.12 1.93 23.29
CA GLU A 94 9.66 1.99 23.09
C GLU A 94 9.28 2.59 21.73
N ASP A 95 9.87 3.76 21.38
CA ASP A 95 9.54 4.47 20.15
C ASP A 95 10.05 3.73 18.89
N ASP A 96 11.25 3.16 18.94
CA ASP A 96 11.78 2.34 17.85
C ASP A 96 10.99 1.05 17.68
N SER A 97 10.58 0.40 18.77
CA SER A 97 9.74 -0.80 18.76
C SER A 97 8.36 -0.52 18.14
N LEU A 98 7.78 0.64 18.46
CA LEU A 98 6.53 1.10 17.87
C LEU A 98 6.68 1.28 16.36
N VAL A 99 7.65 2.08 15.92
CA VAL A 99 7.89 2.35 14.49
C VAL A 99 8.23 1.06 13.75
N PHE A 100 9.09 0.21 14.29
CA PHE A 100 9.42 -1.10 13.73
C PHE A 100 8.16 -1.94 13.48
N THR A 101 7.35 -2.14 14.54
CA THR A 101 6.15 -2.97 14.47
C THR A 101 5.15 -2.44 13.45
N ARG A 102 4.95 -1.12 13.39
CA ARG A 102 4.01 -0.50 12.44
C ARG A 102 4.55 -0.49 11.02
N SER A 103 5.85 -0.31 10.84
CA SER A 103 6.50 -0.42 9.53
C SER A 103 6.41 -1.84 8.96
N VAL A 104 6.55 -2.87 9.79
CA VAL A 104 6.40 -4.27 9.36
C VAL A 104 4.94 -4.61 9.06
N ALA A 105 3.98 -4.08 9.79
CA ALA A 105 2.58 -4.48 9.65
C ALA A 105 1.80 -3.73 8.56
N TYR A 106 2.14 -2.48 8.25
CA TYR A 106 1.27 -1.61 7.44
C TYR A 106 1.85 -1.28 6.06
N PRO A 107 1.26 -1.82 4.96
CA PRO A 107 1.73 -1.62 3.59
C PRO A 107 1.35 -0.27 3.00
N ASN A 108 2.10 0.16 2.03
CA ASN A 108 1.74 1.25 1.12
C ASN A 108 0.80 0.74 0.02
N ASN A 109 -0.41 0.34 0.40
CA ASN A 109 -1.39 -0.23 -0.51
C ASN A 109 -1.91 0.79 -1.54
N GLY A 110 -2.06 2.08 -1.16
CA GLY A 110 -2.51 3.13 -2.07
C GLY A 110 -1.48 3.44 -3.16
N PHE A 111 -0.34 4.03 -2.80
CA PHE A 111 0.65 4.49 -3.79
C PHE A 111 1.36 3.36 -4.54
N VAL A 112 1.46 2.16 -3.99
CA VAL A 112 2.20 1.04 -4.56
C VAL A 112 1.30 -0.16 -4.83
N GLY A 113 0.52 -0.60 -3.87
CA GLY A 113 -0.22 -1.85 -3.93
C GLY A 113 -1.25 -1.90 -5.05
N ILE A 114 -2.17 -0.94 -5.09
CA ILE A 114 -3.21 -0.89 -6.14
C ILE A 114 -2.59 -0.70 -7.53
N PRO A 115 -1.69 0.29 -7.76
CA PRO A 115 -1.05 0.44 -9.07
C PRO A 115 -0.33 -0.81 -9.54
N LEU A 116 0.37 -1.51 -8.65
CA LEU A 116 1.08 -2.73 -8.99
C LEU A 116 0.12 -3.89 -9.32
N CYS A 117 -0.95 -4.08 -8.53
CA CYS A 117 -1.99 -5.05 -8.84
C CYS A 117 -2.67 -4.76 -10.17
N THR A 118 -2.96 -3.48 -10.46
CA THR A 118 -3.51 -3.03 -11.75
C THR A 118 -2.56 -3.37 -12.90
N ALA A 119 -1.27 -3.12 -12.75
CA ALA A 119 -0.27 -3.37 -13.78
C ALA A 119 -0.09 -4.86 -14.10
N VAL A 120 -0.25 -5.75 -13.10
CA VAL A 120 -0.02 -7.20 -13.25
C VAL A 120 -1.31 -7.96 -13.59
N PHE A 121 -2.43 -7.60 -12.98
CA PHE A 121 -3.70 -8.34 -13.06
C PHE A 121 -4.85 -7.52 -13.69
N GLY A 122 -4.56 -6.33 -14.22
CA GLY A 122 -5.56 -5.48 -14.88
C GLY A 122 -6.68 -5.03 -13.94
N THR A 123 -7.90 -4.97 -14.47
CA THR A 123 -9.10 -4.52 -13.77
C THR A 123 -9.40 -5.35 -12.51
N GLU A 124 -9.26 -6.69 -12.61
CA GLU A 124 -9.42 -7.60 -11.47
C GLU A 124 -8.44 -7.24 -10.34
N GLY A 125 -7.17 -7.01 -10.68
CA GLY A 125 -6.16 -6.57 -9.73
C GLY A 125 -6.49 -5.24 -9.05
N THR A 126 -7.07 -4.29 -9.79
CA THR A 126 -7.52 -3.01 -9.21
C THR A 126 -8.63 -3.22 -8.17
N VAL A 127 -9.64 -4.02 -8.48
CA VAL A 127 -10.74 -4.32 -7.56
C VAL A 127 -10.21 -5.03 -6.31
N LEU A 128 -9.45 -6.12 -6.49
CA LEU A 128 -8.90 -6.91 -5.39
C LEU A 128 -7.97 -6.10 -4.49
N GLY A 129 -7.08 -5.29 -5.09
CA GLY A 129 -6.21 -4.39 -4.37
C GLY A 129 -6.97 -3.29 -3.61
N SER A 130 -8.02 -2.74 -4.22
CA SER A 130 -8.84 -1.68 -3.62
C SER A 130 -9.64 -2.14 -2.41
N LEU A 131 -9.97 -3.44 -2.29
CA LEU A 131 -10.59 -4.00 -1.08
C LEU A 131 -9.69 -3.88 0.16
N SER A 132 -8.38 -3.71 -0.02
CA SER A 132 -7.47 -3.44 1.09
C SER A 132 -7.66 -2.04 1.70
N VAL A 133 -8.22 -1.07 0.95
CA VAL A 133 -8.30 0.35 1.37
C VAL A 133 -9.14 0.56 2.62
N PRO A 134 -10.42 0.12 2.68
CA PRO A 134 -11.22 0.28 3.89
C PRO A 134 -10.62 -0.45 5.08
N CYS A 135 -10.04 -1.65 4.87
CA CYS A 135 -9.38 -2.41 5.93
C CYS A 135 -8.13 -1.69 6.46
N ALA A 136 -7.29 -1.16 5.56
CA ALA A 136 -6.11 -0.41 5.93
C ALA A 136 -6.48 0.88 6.68
N THR A 137 -7.53 1.57 6.25
CA THR A 137 -8.03 2.77 6.92
C THR A 137 -8.53 2.46 8.34
N LEU A 138 -9.36 1.44 8.50
CA LEU A 138 -9.82 0.99 9.81
C LEU A 138 -8.64 0.60 10.71
N TYR A 139 -7.70 -0.18 10.17
CA TYR A 139 -6.50 -0.59 10.92
C TYR A 139 -5.65 0.61 11.33
N MET A 140 -5.48 1.60 10.44
CA MET A 140 -4.76 2.83 10.74
C MET A 140 -5.38 3.58 11.92
N PHE A 141 -6.70 3.75 11.93
CA PHE A 141 -7.40 4.49 12.99
C PHE A 141 -7.44 3.72 14.30
N LEU A 142 -7.73 2.42 14.28
CA LEU A 142 -7.89 1.62 15.49
C LEU A 142 -6.55 1.30 16.16
N PHE A 143 -5.50 1.09 15.39
CA PHE A 143 -4.25 0.56 15.92
C PHE A 143 -3.05 1.48 15.72
N ILE A 144 -2.88 2.11 14.53
CA ILE A 144 -1.67 2.89 14.26
C ILE A 144 -1.76 4.24 14.95
N MET A 145 -2.77 5.04 14.61
CA MET A 145 -2.90 6.40 15.13
C MET A 145 -2.96 6.42 16.65
N GLN A 146 -3.68 5.48 17.28
CA GLN A 146 -3.76 5.38 18.75
C GLN A 146 -2.41 5.05 19.39
N SER A 147 -1.58 4.25 18.72
CA SER A 147 -0.28 3.85 19.28
C SER A 147 0.79 4.94 19.17
N PHE A 148 0.69 5.86 18.20
CA PHE A 148 1.62 6.98 18.06
C PHE A 148 1.32 8.14 19.03
N ARG A 149 0.06 8.32 19.43
CA ARG A 149 -0.34 9.37 20.38
C ARG A 149 0.19 9.09 21.78
N ARG A 150 0.77 10.10 22.43
CA ARG A 150 1.18 10.03 23.84
C ARG A 150 0.01 10.32 24.78
N GLU A 151 -0.90 11.19 24.37
CA GLU A 151 -2.11 11.53 25.15
C GLU A 151 -3.35 10.90 24.52
N LYS A 152 -4.29 10.46 25.38
CA LYS A 152 -5.57 9.86 24.96
C LYS A 152 -6.58 10.95 24.61
N ASP A 153 -6.27 11.77 23.62
CA ASP A 153 -7.25 12.74 23.10
C ASP A 153 -8.23 12.00 22.18
N HIS A 154 -9.37 11.59 22.77
CA HIS A 154 -10.37 10.75 22.12
C HIS A 154 -11.47 11.57 21.46
N ASN A 155 -11.15 12.43 20.50
CA ASN A 155 -12.21 13.01 19.68
C ASN A 155 -12.63 12.04 18.56
N LEU A 156 -13.46 11.05 18.94
CA LEU A 156 -13.97 10.01 18.03
C LEU A 156 -14.66 10.62 16.81
N LYS A 157 -15.39 11.73 16.99
CA LYS A 157 -16.10 12.43 15.90
C LYS A 157 -15.14 13.01 14.86
N GLN A 158 -14.01 13.58 15.32
CA GLN A 158 -12.98 14.11 14.43
C GLN A 158 -12.24 12.98 13.70
N GLN A 159 -12.03 11.84 14.37
CA GLN A 159 -11.45 10.64 13.77
C GLN A 159 -12.36 10.08 12.67
N LEU A 160 -13.64 9.88 12.93
CA LEU A 160 -14.61 9.43 11.95
C LEU A 160 -14.70 10.37 10.74
N LYS A 161 -14.68 11.70 10.97
CA LYS A 161 -14.66 12.69 9.89
C LYS A 161 -13.40 12.58 9.02
N SER A 162 -12.23 12.28 9.61
CA SER A 162 -10.99 12.10 8.84
C SER A 162 -10.92 10.78 8.04
N MET A 163 -11.85 9.84 8.29
CA MET A 163 -12.01 8.64 7.45
C MET A 163 -12.79 8.92 6.16
N LEU A 164 -13.55 10.01 6.09
CA LEU A 164 -14.34 10.39 4.91
C LEU A 164 -13.45 11.05 3.86
N THR A 165 -12.46 10.31 3.35
CA THR A 165 -11.65 10.73 2.20
C THR A 165 -12.29 10.28 0.89
N PRO A 166 -12.06 10.98 -0.24
CA PRO A 166 -12.57 10.56 -1.55
C PRO A 166 -12.21 9.12 -1.90
N MET A 167 -10.99 8.69 -1.57
CA MET A 167 -10.53 7.32 -1.78
C MET A 167 -11.33 6.30 -0.96
N ASN A 168 -11.63 6.58 0.32
CA ASN A 168 -12.43 5.69 1.15
C ASN A 168 -13.89 5.64 0.72
N ILE A 169 -14.45 6.80 0.35
CA ILE A 169 -15.81 6.89 -0.18
C ILE A 169 -15.94 6.07 -1.46
N SER A 170 -14.99 6.18 -2.40
CA SER A 170 -15.00 5.41 -3.63
C SER A 170 -14.85 3.90 -3.38
N ALA A 171 -14.06 3.49 -2.38
CA ALA A 171 -13.94 2.09 -2.00
C ALA A 171 -15.24 1.51 -1.40
N VAL A 172 -15.98 2.31 -0.61
CA VAL A 172 -17.32 1.92 -0.12
C VAL A 172 -18.31 1.85 -1.27
N LEU A 173 -18.32 2.84 -2.17
CA LEU A 173 -19.16 2.82 -3.38
C LEU A 173 -18.85 1.62 -4.26
N MET A 174 -17.57 1.25 -4.44
CA MET A 174 -17.17 0.03 -5.14
C MET A 174 -17.84 -1.22 -4.51
N ILE A 175 -17.81 -1.34 -3.18
CA ILE A 175 -18.45 -2.48 -2.50
C ILE A 175 -19.97 -2.50 -2.77
N ILE A 176 -20.63 -1.33 -2.76
CA ILE A 176 -22.05 -1.21 -3.10
C ILE A 176 -22.30 -1.60 -4.57
N MET A 177 -21.45 -1.13 -5.50
CA MET A 177 -21.52 -1.49 -6.92
C MET A 177 -21.39 -3.00 -7.13
N LEU A 178 -20.44 -3.63 -6.44
CA LEU A 178 -20.24 -5.09 -6.48
C LEU A 178 -21.44 -5.86 -5.91
N ALA A 179 -22.08 -5.33 -4.85
CA ALA A 179 -23.24 -5.96 -4.23
C ALA A 179 -24.52 -5.83 -5.07
N THR A 180 -24.68 -4.71 -5.78
CA THR A 180 -25.89 -4.40 -6.54
C THR A 180 -25.81 -4.76 -8.01
N GLY A 181 -24.60 -5.03 -8.52
CA GLY A 181 -24.32 -5.21 -9.96
C GLY A 181 -24.41 -3.91 -10.76
N TRP A 182 -24.56 -2.74 -10.12
CA TRP A 182 -24.61 -1.47 -10.81
C TRP A 182 -23.25 -1.07 -11.35
N LYS A 183 -23.19 -0.59 -12.60
CA LYS A 183 -21.95 -0.23 -13.31
C LYS A 183 -22.12 1.12 -14.02
N PHE A 184 -21.05 1.91 -14.05
CA PHE A 184 -20.97 3.04 -14.98
C PHE A 184 -20.82 2.52 -16.41
N THR A 185 -21.47 3.19 -17.39
CA THR A 185 -21.39 2.84 -18.81
C THR A 185 -21.24 4.10 -19.67
N GLY A 186 -20.83 3.96 -20.91
CA GLY A 186 -20.75 5.06 -21.87
C GLY A 186 -19.77 6.19 -21.44
N ALA A 187 -20.18 7.44 -21.65
CA ALA A 187 -19.31 8.62 -21.40
C ALA A 187 -18.85 8.76 -19.93
N PRO A 188 -19.66 8.51 -18.89
CA PRO A 188 -19.19 8.49 -17.50
C PRO A 188 -18.07 7.50 -17.24
N LEU A 189 -18.15 6.27 -17.77
CA LEU A 189 -17.09 5.27 -17.63
C LEU A 189 -15.82 5.71 -18.36
N GLN A 190 -15.93 6.28 -19.57
CA GLN A 190 -14.80 6.79 -20.33
C GLN A 190 -14.08 7.91 -19.58
N PHE A 191 -14.83 8.84 -18.97
CA PHE A 191 -14.27 9.90 -18.12
C PHE A 191 -13.48 9.32 -16.93
N LEU A 192 -14.10 8.40 -16.18
CA LEU A 192 -13.44 7.74 -15.04
C LEU A 192 -12.16 7.01 -15.48
N SER A 193 -12.22 6.26 -16.60
CA SER A 193 -11.08 5.50 -17.12
C SER A 193 -9.93 6.41 -17.57
N SER A 194 -10.24 7.57 -18.15
CA SER A 194 -9.21 8.54 -18.57
C SER A 194 -8.41 9.06 -17.37
N LEU A 195 -9.07 9.36 -16.26
CA LEU A 195 -8.42 9.79 -15.01
C LEU A 195 -7.74 8.63 -14.29
N ALA A 196 -8.31 7.43 -14.36
CA ALA A 196 -7.74 6.21 -13.80
C ALA A 196 -6.35 5.89 -14.37
N ASN A 197 -6.13 6.14 -15.66
CA ASN A 197 -4.86 5.92 -16.33
C ASN A 197 -3.72 6.81 -15.80
N CYS A 198 -4.05 7.89 -15.09
CA CYS A 198 -3.06 8.75 -14.45
C CYS A 198 -2.51 8.16 -13.14
N VAL A 199 -3.17 7.16 -12.53
CA VAL A 199 -2.79 6.63 -11.21
C VAL A 199 -1.40 6.04 -11.20
N LEU A 200 -1.11 5.12 -12.12
CA LEU A 200 0.15 4.39 -12.15
C LEU A 200 1.36 5.34 -12.35
N PRO A 201 1.42 6.17 -13.42
CA PRO A 201 2.58 7.03 -13.64
C PRO A 201 2.73 8.08 -12.54
N THR A 202 1.63 8.70 -12.10
CA THR A 202 1.68 9.74 -11.06
C THR A 202 2.18 9.20 -9.72
N SER A 203 1.70 8.03 -9.28
CA SER A 203 2.15 7.41 -8.03
C SER A 203 3.65 7.11 -8.04
N MET A 204 4.18 6.58 -9.12
CA MET A 204 5.61 6.25 -9.25
C MET A 204 6.48 7.50 -9.32
N ILE A 205 6.06 8.53 -10.06
CA ILE A 205 6.76 9.81 -10.12
C ILE A 205 6.82 10.46 -8.74
N ILE A 206 5.72 10.47 -7.98
CA ILE A 206 5.69 11.02 -6.61
C ILE A 206 6.72 10.30 -5.72
N ILE A 207 6.74 8.97 -5.73
CA ILE A 207 7.69 8.19 -4.93
C ILE A 207 9.12 8.55 -5.31
N GLY A 208 9.41 8.65 -6.62
CA GLY A 208 10.72 9.07 -7.12
C GLY A 208 11.12 10.47 -6.64
N CYS A 209 10.22 11.45 -6.74
CA CYS A 209 10.46 12.81 -6.23
C CYS A 209 10.75 12.83 -4.73
N LEU A 210 10.00 12.07 -3.93
CA LEU A 210 10.24 11.97 -2.49
C LEU A 210 11.60 11.36 -2.17
N LEU A 211 12.04 10.36 -2.93
CA LEU A 211 13.38 9.76 -2.79
C LEU A 211 14.50 10.76 -3.11
N SER A 212 14.29 11.67 -4.08
CA SER A 212 15.32 12.64 -4.52
C SER A 212 15.74 13.63 -3.44
N GLY A 213 14.82 13.98 -2.53
CA GLY A 213 15.07 14.91 -1.42
C GLY A 213 15.75 14.29 -0.20
N SER A 214 16.11 13.01 -0.24
CA SER A 214 16.56 12.26 0.93
C SER A 214 18.04 11.91 0.86
N PRO A 215 18.75 11.84 2.03
CA PRO A 215 20.14 11.38 2.09
C PRO A 215 20.22 9.86 1.94
N LEU A 216 20.20 9.36 0.68
CA LEU A 216 20.16 7.92 0.36
C LEU A 216 21.29 7.13 1.01
N ILE A 217 22.51 7.71 1.12
CA ILE A 217 23.67 7.04 1.72
C ILE A 217 23.39 6.71 3.19
N ASP A 218 22.77 7.61 3.95
CA ASP A 218 22.46 7.41 5.36
C ASP A 218 21.32 6.41 5.58
N VAL A 219 20.41 6.32 4.60
CA VAL A 219 19.34 5.33 4.58
C VAL A 219 19.92 3.90 4.40
N LEU A 220 20.93 3.76 3.55
CA LEU A 220 21.57 2.47 3.25
C LEU A 220 22.53 1.96 4.34
N LYS A 221 22.94 2.80 5.30
CA LYS A 221 23.90 2.41 6.35
C LYS A 221 23.26 1.73 7.58
N LYS A 222 21.94 1.78 7.76
CA LYS A 222 21.27 1.27 8.98
C LYS A 222 20.76 -0.16 8.81
N PRO A 223 21.37 -1.19 9.46
CA PRO A 223 20.97 -2.60 9.32
C PRO A 223 19.51 -2.88 9.67
N ILE A 224 18.97 -2.20 10.70
CA ILE A 224 17.58 -2.37 11.14
C ILE A 224 16.57 -2.11 10.03
N LEU A 225 16.85 -1.18 9.12
CA LEU A 225 15.97 -0.86 8.02
C LEU A 225 15.91 -1.99 6.98
N TYR A 226 17.04 -2.67 6.72
CA TYR A 226 17.06 -3.87 5.86
C TYR A 226 16.23 -4.99 6.47
N PHE A 227 16.28 -5.13 7.79
CA PHE A 227 15.49 -6.11 8.49
C PHE A 227 13.99 -5.80 8.41
N ILE A 228 13.59 -4.53 8.59
CA ILE A 228 12.21 -4.08 8.35
C ILE A 228 11.78 -4.41 6.91
N THR A 229 12.61 -4.04 5.92
CA THR A 229 12.29 -4.24 4.50
C THR A 229 12.18 -5.73 4.15
N LEU A 230 13.06 -6.58 4.68
CA LEU A 230 13.02 -8.04 4.49
C LEU A 230 11.75 -8.64 5.11
N LEU A 231 11.47 -8.31 6.38
CA LEU A 231 10.26 -8.79 7.04
C LEU A 231 9.01 -8.33 6.29
N ARG A 232 8.93 -7.03 5.99
CA ARG A 232 7.79 -6.41 5.34
C ARG A 232 7.59 -6.89 3.91
N GLY A 233 8.66 -6.83 3.10
CA GLY A 233 8.60 -7.06 1.65
C GLY A 233 8.66 -8.53 1.24
N VAL A 234 9.09 -9.43 2.15
CA VAL A 234 9.30 -10.85 1.81
C VAL A 234 8.66 -11.77 2.84
N VAL A 235 9.11 -11.74 4.10
CA VAL A 235 8.75 -12.77 5.09
C VAL A 235 7.25 -12.75 5.42
N MET A 236 6.70 -11.58 5.77
CA MET A 236 5.29 -11.46 6.17
C MET A 236 4.31 -11.80 5.04
N PRO A 237 4.50 -11.32 3.79
CA PRO A 237 3.62 -11.71 2.69
C PRO A 237 3.76 -13.20 2.33
N LEU A 238 4.93 -13.83 2.50
CA LEU A 238 5.07 -15.28 2.29
C LEU A 238 4.36 -16.09 3.38
N ILE A 239 4.34 -15.62 4.63
CA ILE A 239 3.50 -16.23 5.68
C ILE A 239 2.02 -16.14 5.27
N ALA A 240 1.58 -14.99 4.76
CA ALA A 240 0.23 -14.86 4.23
C ALA A 240 -0.04 -15.80 3.04
N ALA A 241 0.92 -15.96 2.13
CA ALA A 241 0.81 -16.90 1.00
C ALA A 241 0.60 -18.34 1.48
N VAL A 242 1.38 -18.78 2.49
CA VAL A 242 1.21 -20.13 3.09
C VAL A 242 -0.18 -20.29 3.70
N ILE A 243 -0.69 -19.28 4.41
CA ILE A 243 -2.03 -19.34 5.01
C ILE A 243 -3.10 -19.39 3.91
N LEU A 244 -2.98 -18.52 2.89
CA LEU A 244 -3.94 -18.43 1.79
C LEU A 244 -3.99 -19.69 0.93
N ARG A 245 -2.90 -20.46 0.81
CA ARG A 245 -2.88 -21.76 0.14
C ARG A 245 -3.97 -22.71 0.64
N PHE A 246 -4.29 -22.67 1.93
CA PHE A 246 -5.27 -23.56 2.56
C PHE A 246 -6.72 -23.05 2.46
N THR A 247 -6.94 -21.87 1.88
CA THR A 247 -8.30 -21.29 1.74
C THR A 247 -9.08 -21.87 0.57
N GLY A 248 -8.41 -22.48 -0.40
CA GLY A 248 -9.01 -22.95 -1.65
C GLY A 248 -9.47 -21.82 -2.59
N TRP A 249 -9.01 -20.58 -2.37
CA TRP A 249 -9.37 -19.44 -3.21
C TRP A 249 -8.63 -19.47 -4.55
N ASN A 250 -9.19 -18.74 -5.53
CA ASN A 250 -8.54 -18.56 -6.81
C ASN A 250 -7.11 -18.02 -6.62
N ARG A 251 -6.18 -18.56 -7.38
CA ARG A 251 -4.75 -18.21 -7.33
C ARG A 251 -4.51 -16.73 -7.56
N THR A 252 -5.23 -16.09 -8.49
CA THR A 252 -5.13 -14.65 -8.75
C THR A 252 -5.50 -13.83 -7.52
N VAL A 253 -6.59 -14.20 -6.84
CA VAL A 253 -7.02 -13.54 -5.58
C VAL A 253 -5.91 -13.62 -4.52
N CYS A 254 -5.35 -14.82 -4.31
CA CYS A 254 -4.28 -15.02 -3.33
C CYS A 254 -3.02 -14.22 -3.69
N LEU A 255 -2.60 -14.22 -4.96
CA LEU A 255 -1.44 -13.48 -5.42
C LEU A 255 -1.64 -11.96 -5.32
N CYS A 256 -2.84 -11.44 -5.61
CA CYS A 256 -3.15 -10.02 -5.40
C CYS A 256 -3.05 -9.63 -3.92
N ILE A 257 -3.61 -10.43 -3.01
CA ILE A 257 -3.51 -10.17 -1.57
C ILE A 257 -2.04 -10.15 -1.14
N VAL A 258 -1.27 -11.16 -1.52
CA VAL A 258 0.16 -11.26 -1.18
C VAL A 258 0.96 -10.09 -1.76
N MET A 259 0.66 -9.66 -2.99
CA MET A 259 1.30 -8.52 -3.64
C MET A 259 1.05 -7.21 -2.87
N VAL A 260 -0.19 -6.91 -2.50
CA VAL A 260 -0.52 -5.74 -1.66
C VAL A 260 0.19 -5.81 -0.31
N LEU A 261 0.16 -6.97 0.31
CA LEU A 261 0.84 -7.21 1.59
C LEU A 261 2.37 -7.10 1.48
N GLY A 262 2.99 -7.35 0.34
CA GLY A 262 4.43 -7.25 0.10
C GLY A 262 4.93 -5.86 -0.32
N CYS A 263 4.06 -4.87 -0.42
CA CYS A 263 4.44 -3.50 -0.78
C CYS A 263 5.34 -2.84 0.26
N SER A 264 5.97 -1.73 -0.09
CA SER A 264 6.81 -0.93 0.80
C SER A 264 6.07 -0.46 2.06
N VAL A 265 6.80 0.07 3.03
CA VAL A 265 6.24 0.70 4.23
C VAL A 265 5.37 1.88 3.84
N ALA A 266 4.18 2.00 4.44
CA ALA A 266 3.26 3.09 4.16
C ALA A 266 3.81 4.45 4.59
N THR A 267 3.66 5.46 3.73
CA THR A 267 4.12 6.84 3.99
C THR A 267 3.54 7.44 5.27
N VAL A 268 2.34 7.02 5.67
CA VAL A 268 1.69 7.48 6.90
C VAL A 268 2.50 7.17 8.16
N ILE A 269 3.34 6.14 8.15
CA ILE A 269 4.24 5.81 9.27
C ILE A 269 5.26 6.94 9.47
N SER A 270 5.84 7.45 8.39
CA SER A 270 6.74 8.62 8.44
C SER A 270 6.01 9.87 8.95
N ILE A 271 4.81 10.13 8.45
CA ILE A 271 3.99 11.28 8.86
C ILE A 271 3.70 11.24 10.36
N PHE A 272 3.29 10.08 10.89
CA PHE A 272 2.98 9.94 12.31
C PHE A 272 4.25 9.94 13.18
N GLY A 273 5.34 9.31 12.73
CA GLY A 273 6.62 9.36 13.40
C GLY A 273 7.11 10.79 13.64
N VAL A 274 7.02 11.63 12.60
CA VAL A 274 7.38 13.05 12.68
C VAL A 274 6.37 13.85 13.51
N ARG A 275 5.07 13.67 13.25
CA ARG A 275 4.01 14.46 13.90
C ARG A 275 3.93 14.25 15.42
N TYR A 276 4.17 13.02 15.88
CA TYR A 276 4.06 12.65 17.30
C TYR A 276 5.42 12.49 17.98
N ASP A 277 6.51 12.86 17.30
CA ASP A 277 7.89 12.74 17.78
C ASP A 277 8.20 11.33 18.33
N ARG A 278 7.88 10.31 17.50
CA ARG A 278 8.12 8.88 17.77
C ARG A 278 9.12 8.35 16.75
N SER A 279 10.42 8.29 17.10
CA SER A 279 11.50 7.86 16.22
C SER A 279 11.36 8.37 14.77
N PRO A 280 11.29 9.71 14.54
CA PRO A 280 10.99 10.31 13.23
C PRO A 280 11.99 9.91 12.15
N GLU A 281 13.27 9.75 12.54
CA GLU A 281 14.33 9.31 11.63
C GLU A 281 14.11 7.88 11.14
N MET A 282 13.85 6.93 12.05
CA MET A 282 13.59 5.53 11.70
C MET A 282 12.31 5.41 10.87
N ALA A 283 11.25 6.14 11.23
CA ALA A 283 9.99 6.15 10.52
C ALA A 283 10.15 6.61 9.06
N SER A 284 10.84 7.74 8.84
CA SER A 284 11.06 8.27 7.50
C SER A 284 12.00 7.39 6.68
N LYS A 285 13.11 6.94 7.27
CA LYS A 285 14.10 6.11 6.57
C LYS A 285 13.55 4.72 6.22
N SER A 286 12.66 4.13 7.03
CA SER A 286 12.03 2.84 6.71
C SER A 286 11.14 2.92 5.47
N VAL A 287 10.36 4.01 5.33
CA VAL A 287 9.57 4.28 4.12
C VAL A 287 10.47 4.41 2.89
N LEU A 288 11.52 5.24 2.98
CA LEU A 288 12.42 5.49 1.87
C LEU A 288 13.16 4.23 1.41
N GLN A 289 13.76 3.47 2.35
CA GLN A 289 14.52 2.27 2.02
C GLN A 289 13.63 1.18 1.43
N SER A 290 12.44 0.95 2.00
CA SER A 290 11.54 -0.08 1.48
C SER A 290 11.02 0.25 0.08
N ASN A 291 10.82 1.53 -0.26
CA ASN A 291 10.51 1.95 -1.63
C ASN A 291 11.72 1.75 -2.58
N LEU A 292 12.93 2.09 -2.13
CA LEU A 292 14.14 1.93 -2.92
C LEU A 292 14.43 0.45 -3.24
N LEU A 293 14.17 -0.46 -2.29
CA LEU A 293 14.41 -1.89 -2.46
C LEU A 293 13.21 -2.65 -3.07
N LEU A 294 12.06 -2.01 -3.23
CA LEU A 294 10.85 -2.61 -3.81
C LEU A 294 11.10 -3.28 -5.17
N PRO A 295 11.87 -2.70 -6.11
CA PRO A 295 12.13 -3.33 -7.40
C PRO A 295 12.86 -4.68 -7.31
N VAL A 296 13.51 -4.96 -6.19
CA VAL A 296 14.19 -6.24 -5.92
C VAL A 296 13.32 -7.16 -5.07
N THR A 297 12.75 -6.63 -3.99
CA THR A 297 11.99 -7.44 -3.02
C THR A 297 10.69 -7.97 -3.59
N MET A 298 9.98 -7.17 -4.39
CA MET A 298 8.68 -7.56 -4.93
C MET A 298 8.77 -8.72 -5.94
N PRO A 299 9.64 -8.70 -6.97
CA PRO A 299 9.78 -9.85 -7.88
C PRO A 299 10.24 -11.12 -7.17
N LEU A 300 11.22 -11.00 -6.23
CA LEU A 300 11.72 -12.13 -5.47
C LEU A 300 10.60 -12.76 -4.63
N MET A 301 9.85 -11.96 -3.92
CA MET A 301 8.72 -12.39 -3.10
C MET A 301 7.64 -13.06 -3.96
N MET A 302 7.27 -12.46 -5.10
CA MET A 302 6.26 -13.01 -6.00
C MET A 302 6.69 -14.32 -6.64
N LEU A 303 7.96 -14.47 -7.03
CA LEU A 303 8.51 -15.74 -7.54
C LEU A 303 8.35 -16.89 -6.53
N ILE A 304 8.57 -16.61 -5.24
CA ILE A 304 8.40 -17.61 -4.17
C ILE A 304 6.90 -17.86 -3.92
N ALA A 305 6.10 -16.79 -3.85
CA ALA A 305 4.65 -16.88 -3.63
C ALA A 305 3.95 -17.70 -4.73
N GLU A 306 4.36 -17.54 -5.99
CA GLU A 306 3.86 -18.33 -7.12
C GLU A 306 4.10 -19.85 -6.98
N ARG A 307 5.17 -20.26 -6.28
CA ARG A 307 5.47 -21.68 -6.02
C ARG A 307 4.71 -22.21 -4.80
N ILE A 308 4.35 -21.33 -3.87
CA ILE A 308 3.59 -21.70 -2.67
C ILE A 308 2.10 -21.86 -3.03
N LEU A 309 1.54 -20.96 -3.80
CA LEU A 309 0.12 -20.91 -4.23
C LEU A 309 -0.11 -21.66 -5.53
#